data_1ceffd9c90ce0d1cb2575dcf0a71b363
#
_entry.id   1ceffd9c90ce0d1cb2575dcf0a71b363
#
_cell.length_a   1.000
_cell.length_b   1.000
_cell.length_c   1.000
_cell.angle_alpha   90.00
_cell.angle_beta   90.00
_cell.angle_gamma   90.00
#
_symmetry.space_group_name_H-M   'P 1'
#
loop_
_entity.id
_entity.type
_entity.pdbx_description
1 polymer ?
#
loop_
_entity_poly.entity_id
_entity_poly.type
_entity_poly.pdbx_seq_one_letter_code
_entity_poly.pdbx_strand_id
1 'polypeptide(L)'
;LLHRRFSTNTRSAWDKAQPFRHIAHNGEINTIAGNRAWAYAREAALGLAPDELLTHADISDSGSLNEMIEALRSRSSIPHLDDILAILMPPAEGGQFYEFWGRAVEPWDGPALVAYSDGETVGARLDRNGFRPARWCRTDDAFYLSSEAGAPRACSSRRVSWRGVSTELMASSGSLTRKREIGRA
;
A
#
# COMPACT_ATOMS: atom_id res chain seq x y z
N LEU A 1 4.50 11.54 -3.04
CA LEU A 1 5.20 10.42 -2.39
C LEU A 1 6.71 10.57 -2.55
N LEU A 2 7.45 10.17 -1.53
CA LEU A 2 8.92 10.17 -1.52
C LEU A 2 9.43 8.86 -0.90
N HIS A 3 10.42 8.25 -1.53
CA HIS A 3 11.17 7.13 -0.97
C HIS A 3 12.67 7.39 -1.05
N ARG A 4 13.41 7.04 0.00
CA ARG A 4 14.79 7.51 0.15
C ARG A 4 15.85 6.54 -0.39
N ARG A 5 15.52 5.26 -0.56
CA ARG A 5 16.49 4.22 -0.94
C ARG A 5 15.85 3.06 -1.68
N PHE A 6 16.68 2.30 -2.38
CA PHE A 6 16.29 1.04 -3.00
C PHE A 6 16.05 -0.08 -1.97
N SER A 7 15.33 -1.12 -2.37
CA SER A 7 15.20 -2.35 -1.59
C SER A 7 16.57 -2.97 -1.28
N THR A 8 16.74 -3.49 -0.08
CA THR A 8 17.97 -4.15 0.35
C THR A 8 18.16 -5.55 -0.24
N ASN A 9 17.08 -6.19 -0.65
CA ASN A 9 17.04 -7.59 -1.09
C ASN A 9 16.99 -7.75 -2.62
N THR A 10 17.17 -6.66 -3.36
CA THR A 10 17.20 -6.68 -4.82
C THR A 10 18.42 -5.95 -5.35
N ARG A 11 18.90 -6.35 -6.54
CA ARG A 11 19.90 -5.56 -7.27
C ARG A 11 19.29 -4.21 -7.61
N SER A 12 19.98 -3.13 -7.26
CA SER A 12 19.54 -1.76 -7.56
C SER A 12 19.46 -1.53 -9.06
N ALA A 13 18.31 -1.08 -9.54
CA ALA A 13 18.06 -0.71 -10.92
C ALA A 13 16.97 0.38 -10.95
N TRP A 14 16.90 1.17 -12.00
CA TRP A 14 15.98 2.31 -12.08
C TRP A 14 14.51 1.89 -12.10
N ASP A 15 14.19 0.76 -12.69
CA ASP A 15 12.85 0.15 -12.70
C ASP A 15 12.38 -0.30 -11.31
N LYS A 16 13.31 -0.44 -10.35
CA LYS A 16 13.05 -0.78 -8.95
C LYS A 16 13.07 0.44 -8.01
N ALA A 17 13.28 1.63 -8.57
CA ALA A 17 13.28 2.86 -7.79
C ALA A 17 11.86 3.22 -7.34
N GLN A 18 11.75 3.62 -6.07
CA GLN A 18 10.51 4.09 -5.51
C GLN A 18 10.48 5.63 -5.42
N PRO A 19 9.31 6.27 -5.39
CA PRO A 19 7.97 5.66 -5.40
C PRO A 19 7.63 5.08 -6.78
N PHE A 20 6.83 4.01 -6.77
CA PHE A 20 6.15 3.50 -7.96
C PHE A 20 4.96 4.40 -8.31
N ARG A 21 4.18 4.01 -9.32
CA ARG A 21 3.05 4.82 -9.79
C ARG A 21 2.07 5.18 -8.67
N HIS A 22 1.75 4.24 -7.80
CA HIS A 22 0.74 4.40 -6.76
C HIS A 22 1.29 4.37 -5.36
N ILE A 23 2.43 3.70 -5.13
CA ILE A 23 2.92 3.40 -3.79
C ILE A 23 4.38 3.74 -3.56
N ALA A 24 4.68 4.00 -2.29
CA ALA A 24 6.00 3.92 -1.70
C ALA A 24 5.95 2.95 -0.52
N HIS A 25 6.75 1.91 -0.56
CA HIS A 25 6.73 0.83 0.43
C HIS A 25 8.03 0.81 1.24
N ASN A 26 7.89 0.73 2.54
CA ASN A 26 8.99 0.45 3.47
C ASN A 26 8.69 -0.84 4.22
N GLY A 27 9.48 -1.88 3.96
CA GLY A 27 9.34 -3.18 4.56
C GLY A 27 9.67 -4.31 3.59
N GLU A 28 9.03 -5.45 3.78
CA GLU A 28 9.15 -6.64 2.95
C GLU A 28 7.80 -7.33 2.86
N ILE A 29 7.47 -7.84 1.68
CA ILE A 29 6.31 -8.69 1.46
C ILE A 29 6.77 -10.16 1.57
N ASN A 30 6.56 -10.77 2.72
CA ASN A 30 7.04 -12.13 2.99
C ASN A 30 6.26 -13.19 2.18
N THR A 31 5.05 -12.90 1.78
CA THR A 31 4.19 -13.79 0.97
C THR A 31 4.47 -13.70 -0.53
N ILE A 32 5.47 -12.92 -0.96
CA ILE A 32 5.72 -12.57 -2.37
C ILE A 32 5.80 -13.78 -3.32
N ALA A 33 6.42 -14.87 -2.90
CA ALA A 33 6.52 -16.06 -3.74
C ALA A 33 5.14 -16.66 -4.07
N GLY A 34 4.26 -16.75 -3.08
CA GLY A 34 2.88 -17.20 -3.26
C GLY A 34 2.06 -16.19 -4.07
N ASN A 35 2.20 -14.89 -3.80
CA ASN A 35 1.50 -13.85 -4.53
C ASN A 35 1.85 -13.86 -6.03
N ARG A 36 3.13 -14.02 -6.37
CA ARG A 36 3.56 -14.17 -7.77
C ARG A 36 3.02 -15.45 -8.41
N ALA A 37 3.02 -16.57 -7.69
CA ALA A 37 2.46 -17.82 -8.19
C ALA A 37 0.95 -17.68 -8.52
N TRP A 38 0.20 -16.98 -7.68
CA TRP A 38 -1.20 -16.64 -7.95
C TRP A 38 -1.37 -15.69 -9.12
N ALA A 39 -0.49 -14.69 -9.28
CA ALA A 39 -0.51 -13.80 -10.44
C ALA A 39 -0.32 -14.59 -11.73
N TYR A 40 0.69 -15.48 -11.82
CA TYR A 40 0.91 -16.36 -12.97
C TYR A 40 -0.29 -17.27 -13.26
N ALA A 41 -0.93 -17.82 -12.22
CA ALA A 41 -2.12 -18.64 -12.41
C ALA A 41 -3.28 -17.84 -13.01
N ARG A 42 -3.45 -16.57 -12.61
CA ARG A 42 -4.44 -15.65 -13.19
C ARG A 42 -4.12 -15.27 -14.63
N GLU A 43 -2.86 -14.99 -14.93
CA GLU A 43 -2.40 -14.71 -16.29
C GLU A 43 -2.80 -15.85 -17.24
N ALA A 44 -2.51 -17.09 -16.84
CA ALA A 44 -2.87 -18.28 -17.59
C ALA A 44 -4.40 -18.44 -17.73
N ALA A 45 -5.16 -18.23 -16.65
CA ALA A 45 -6.62 -18.33 -16.65
C ALA A 45 -7.30 -17.25 -17.50
N LEU A 46 -6.72 -16.07 -17.59
CA LEU A 46 -7.20 -14.94 -18.38
C LEU A 46 -6.73 -15.00 -19.85
N GLY A 47 -5.78 -15.89 -20.17
CA GLY A 47 -5.20 -15.99 -21.52
C GLY A 47 -4.46 -14.73 -21.94
N LEU A 48 -3.75 -14.08 -21.02
CA LEU A 48 -3.06 -12.82 -21.28
C LEU A 48 -1.90 -13.00 -22.26
N ALA A 49 -1.72 -12.02 -23.14
CA ALA A 49 -0.56 -11.94 -24.02
C ALA A 49 0.72 -11.59 -23.23
N PRO A 50 1.91 -11.87 -23.75
CA PRO A 50 3.19 -11.59 -23.07
C PRO A 50 3.41 -10.12 -22.67
N ASP A 51 2.76 -9.19 -23.33
CA ASP A 51 2.79 -7.75 -23.03
C ASP A 51 1.66 -7.29 -22.08
N GLU A 52 0.81 -8.20 -21.63
CA GLU A 52 -0.30 -7.95 -20.72
C GLU A 52 -0.10 -8.58 -19.33
N LEU A 53 1.10 -9.05 -19.01
CA LEU A 53 1.37 -9.79 -17.78
C LEU A 53 1.04 -8.96 -16.54
N LEU A 54 0.57 -9.65 -15.50
CA LEU A 54 0.23 -9.06 -14.20
C LEU A 54 1.46 -8.91 -13.30
N THR A 55 2.56 -9.55 -13.65
CA THR A 55 3.82 -9.46 -12.93
C THR A 55 4.99 -9.69 -13.87
N HIS A 56 6.12 -9.05 -13.57
CA HIS A 56 7.36 -9.20 -14.31
C HIS A 56 8.40 -9.93 -13.45
N ALA A 57 9.24 -10.72 -14.12
CA ALA A 57 10.46 -11.26 -13.51
C ALA A 57 11.39 -10.12 -13.09
N ASP A 58 12.21 -10.34 -12.09
CA ASP A 58 13.24 -9.40 -11.63
C ASP A 58 12.78 -8.07 -11.04
N ILE A 59 11.47 -7.82 -10.90
CA ILE A 59 10.98 -6.68 -10.14
C ILE A 59 11.05 -6.94 -8.63
N SER A 60 11.09 -5.87 -7.81
CA SER A 60 11.04 -5.99 -6.35
C SER A 60 9.67 -6.49 -5.87
N ASP A 61 9.59 -6.91 -4.60
CA ASP A 61 8.32 -7.22 -3.93
C ASP A 61 7.33 -6.05 -4.00
N SER A 62 7.84 -4.86 -3.72
CA SER A 62 7.07 -3.61 -3.81
C SER A 62 6.61 -3.30 -5.24
N GLY A 63 7.44 -3.63 -6.23
CA GLY A 63 7.09 -3.50 -7.64
C GLY A 63 5.97 -4.46 -8.02
N SER A 64 6.07 -5.73 -7.61
CA SER A 64 4.99 -6.71 -7.83
C SER A 64 3.69 -6.30 -7.16
N LEU A 65 3.74 -5.71 -5.94
CA LEU A 65 2.56 -5.17 -5.29
C LEU A 65 1.94 -4.03 -6.10
N ASN A 66 2.77 -3.10 -6.62
CA ASN A 66 2.30 -2.02 -7.47
C ASN A 66 1.68 -2.53 -8.77
N GLU A 67 2.27 -3.54 -9.42
CA GLU A 67 1.71 -4.19 -10.61
C GLU A 67 0.34 -4.80 -10.33
N MET A 68 0.18 -5.50 -9.21
CA MET A 68 -1.12 -6.05 -8.81
C MET A 68 -2.15 -4.96 -8.53
N ILE A 69 -1.76 -3.85 -7.91
CA ILE A 69 -2.63 -2.67 -7.72
C ILE A 69 -3.08 -2.14 -9.07
N GLU A 70 -2.17 -1.98 -10.03
CA GLU A 70 -2.50 -1.50 -11.38
C GLU A 70 -3.42 -2.48 -12.12
N ALA A 71 -3.17 -3.77 -11.99
CA ALA A 71 -4.02 -4.80 -12.57
C ALA A 71 -5.46 -4.76 -12.02
N LEU A 72 -5.63 -4.67 -10.71
CA LEU A 72 -6.94 -4.54 -10.09
C LEU A 72 -7.62 -3.22 -10.48
N ARG A 73 -6.88 -2.12 -10.50
CA ARG A 73 -7.42 -0.81 -10.86
C ARG A 73 -7.90 -0.74 -12.31
N SER A 74 -7.19 -1.38 -13.23
CA SER A 74 -7.53 -1.35 -14.66
C SER A 74 -8.53 -2.42 -15.10
N ARG A 75 -8.59 -3.56 -14.41
CA ARG A 75 -9.33 -4.75 -14.83
C ARG A 75 -10.49 -5.13 -13.90
N SER A 76 -10.67 -4.42 -12.78
CA SER A 76 -11.81 -4.65 -11.88
C SER A 76 -12.71 -3.43 -11.80
N SER A 77 -13.89 -3.61 -11.21
CA SER A 77 -14.83 -2.53 -10.92
C SER A 77 -14.58 -1.83 -9.58
N ILE A 78 -13.43 -2.05 -8.96
CA ILE A 78 -13.07 -1.42 -7.67
C ILE A 78 -12.62 0.02 -7.95
N PRO A 79 -13.38 1.05 -7.54
CA PRO A 79 -13.12 2.42 -7.98
C PRO A 79 -12.00 3.10 -7.22
N HIS A 80 -11.75 2.71 -5.98
CA HIS A 80 -10.85 3.43 -5.07
C HIS A 80 -9.59 2.66 -4.75
N LEU A 81 -8.45 3.36 -4.77
CA LEU A 81 -7.14 2.78 -4.47
C LEU A 81 -7.03 2.24 -3.04
N ASP A 82 -7.67 2.90 -2.09
CA ASP A 82 -7.71 2.46 -0.70
C ASP A 82 -8.47 1.14 -0.51
N ASP A 83 -9.54 0.91 -1.27
CA ASP A 83 -10.25 -0.38 -1.27
C ASP A 83 -9.39 -1.50 -1.87
N ILE A 84 -8.66 -1.22 -2.95
CA ILE A 84 -7.70 -2.17 -3.53
C ILE A 84 -6.62 -2.55 -2.50
N LEU A 85 -6.04 -1.57 -1.84
CA LEU A 85 -5.06 -1.83 -0.78
C LEU A 85 -5.67 -2.55 0.42
N ALA A 86 -6.94 -2.25 0.76
CA ALA A 86 -7.66 -2.94 1.80
C ALA A 86 -7.82 -4.44 1.49
N ILE A 87 -8.10 -4.77 0.24
CA ILE A 87 -8.23 -6.15 -0.25
C ILE A 87 -6.88 -6.87 -0.21
N LEU A 88 -5.84 -6.24 -0.74
CA LEU A 88 -4.51 -6.84 -0.83
C LEU A 88 -3.82 -6.97 0.52
N MET A 89 -4.05 -6.03 1.43
CA MET A 89 -3.42 -5.98 2.76
C MET A 89 -4.49 -5.91 3.87
N PRO A 90 -5.26 -6.99 4.06
CA PRO A 90 -6.32 -7.01 5.07
C PRO A 90 -5.74 -6.91 6.49
N PRO A 91 -6.46 -6.32 7.45
CA PRO A 91 -6.07 -6.34 8.86
C PRO A 91 -6.20 -7.76 9.44
N ALA A 92 -5.61 -7.97 10.62
CA ALA A 92 -5.71 -9.26 11.31
C ALA A 92 -7.15 -9.64 11.67
N GLU A 93 -7.96 -8.65 12.03
CA GLU A 93 -9.39 -8.78 12.29
C GLU A 93 -10.15 -7.95 11.26
N GLY A 94 -11.08 -8.58 10.55
CA GLY A 94 -11.88 -7.93 9.52
C GLY A 94 -13.33 -8.40 9.54
N GLY A 95 -14.24 -7.57 9.00
CA GLY A 95 -15.65 -7.90 8.81
C GLY A 95 -15.93 -8.52 7.44
N GLN A 96 -17.21 -8.58 7.08
CA GLN A 96 -17.74 -9.21 5.87
C GLN A 96 -17.04 -8.79 4.58
N PHE A 97 -16.59 -7.54 4.46
CA PHE A 97 -15.83 -7.05 3.32
C PHE A 97 -14.56 -7.89 3.09
N TYR A 98 -13.78 -8.11 4.14
CA TYR A 98 -12.52 -8.87 4.06
C TYR A 98 -12.75 -10.37 3.88
N GLU A 99 -13.82 -10.90 4.47
CA GLU A 99 -14.24 -12.29 4.27
C GLU A 99 -14.64 -12.57 2.82
N PHE A 100 -15.36 -11.64 2.21
CA PHE A 100 -15.74 -11.73 0.79
C PHE A 100 -14.53 -11.70 -0.12
N TRP A 101 -13.70 -10.67 0.01
CA TRP A 101 -12.55 -10.47 -0.88
C TRP A 101 -11.42 -11.47 -0.66
N GLY A 102 -11.23 -11.96 0.56
CA GLY A 102 -10.25 -13.02 0.88
C GLY A 102 -10.50 -14.35 0.17
N ARG A 103 -11.68 -14.54 -0.41
CA ARG A 103 -12.00 -15.69 -1.27
C ARG A 103 -11.64 -15.47 -2.74
N ALA A 104 -11.47 -14.23 -3.15
CA ALA A 104 -11.21 -13.84 -4.54
C ALA A 104 -9.75 -13.46 -4.79
N VAL A 105 -9.10 -12.85 -3.80
CA VAL A 105 -7.72 -12.36 -3.91
C VAL A 105 -6.95 -12.76 -2.65
N GLU A 106 -5.78 -13.32 -2.85
CA GLU A 106 -4.86 -13.67 -1.76
C GLU A 106 -4.29 -12.42 -1.07
N PRO A 107 -4.08 -12.47 0.25
CA PRO A 107 -3.47 -11.37 0.97
C PRO A 107 -1.97 -11.24 0.66
N TRP A 108 -1.50 -10.02 0.66
CA TRP A 108 -0.09 -9.65 0.61
C TRP A 108 0.35 -9.27 2.02
N ASP A 109 1.26 -10.00 2.60
CA ASP A 109 1.63 -9.85 4.01
C ASP A 109 3.15 -9.85 4.21
N GLY A 110 3.57 -9.19 5.26
CA GLY A 110 4.93 -8.97 5.70
C GLY A 110 5.03 -7.67 6.48
N PRO A 111 6.14 -7.38 7.16
CA PRO A 111 6.30 -6.13 7.89
C PRO A 111 6.33 -4.94 6.92
N ALA A 112 5.25 -4.24 6.77
CA ALA A 112 5.07 -3.23 5.73
C ALA A 112 4.43 -1.92 6.21
N LEU A 113 4.95 -0.81 5.69
CA LEU A 113 4.27 0.47 5.60
C LEU A 113 4.18 0.83 4.12
N VAL A 114 2.97 0.92 3.61
CA VAL A 114 2.68 1.37 2.25
C VAL A 114 2.03 2.74 2.30
N ALA A 115 2.75 3.76 1.84
CA ALA A 115 2.18 5.07 1.53
C ALA A 115 1.68 5.06 0.09
N TYR A 116 0.52 5.63 -0.18
CA TYR A 116 -0.10 5.59 -1.50
C TYR A 116 -0.73 6.91 -1.92
N SER A 117 -0.88 7.10 -3.23
CA SER A 117 -1.61 8.21 -3.81
C SER A 117 -2.14 7.84 -5.21
N ASP A 118 -3.31 8.36 -5.55
CA ASP A 118 -3.89 8.34 -6.90
C ASP A 118 -3.99 9.73 -7.55
N GLY A 119 -3.41 10.75 -6.90
CA GLY A 119 -3.47 12.14 -7.33
C GLY A 119 -4.57 12.95 -6.65
N GLU A 120 -5.61 12.32 -6.15
CA GLU A 120 -6.72 12.96 -5.42
C GLU A 120 -6.66 12.64 -3.93
N THR A 121 -6.30 11.42 -3.61
CA THR A 121 -6.21 10.89 -2.26
C THR A 121 -4.77 10.51 -1.94
N VAL A 122 -4.36 10.75 -0.72
CA VAL A 122 -3.13 10.23 -0.14
C VAL A 122 -3.46 9.42 1.09
N GLY A 123 -2.73 8.35 1.30
CA GLY A 123 -2.96 7.50 2.47
C GLY A 123 -1.76 6.65 2.84
N ALA A 124 -1.94 5.90 3.89
CA ALA A 124 -1.01 4.86 4.32
C ALA A 124 -1.75 3.67 4.86
N ARG A 125 -1.20 2.50 4.56
CA ARG A 125 -1.66 1.24 5.08
C ARG A 125 -0.50 0.48 5.71
N LEU A 126 -0.75 -0.08 6.88
CA LEU A 126 0.19 -0.96 7.57
C LEU A 126 -0.09 -2.41 7.19
N ASP A 127 0.91 -3.25 7.43
CA ASP A 127 0.75 -4.69 7.40
C ASP A 127 -0.29 -5.17 8.41
N ARG A 128 -0.72 -6.41 8.23
CA ARG A 128 -1.74 -7.08 9.03
C ARG A 128 -1.56 -6.93 10.54
N ASN A 129 -0.32 -6.95 11.02
CA ASN A 129 0.02 -6.88 12.45
C ASN A 129 0.56 -5.51 12.87
N GLY A 130 0.76 -4.59 11.94
CA GLY A 130 1.30 -3.26 12.23
C GLY A 130 2.76 -3.26 12.67
N PHE A 131 3.58 -4.19 12.16
CA PHE A 131 5.00 -4.30 12.52
C PHE A 131 5.82 -3.09 12.07
N ARG A 132 5.49 -2.51 10.91
CA ARG A 132 6.11 -1.26 10.48
C ARG A 132 5.29 -0.08 11.00
N PRO A 133 5.88 0.80 11.82
CA PRO A 133 5.17 1.96 12.33
C PRO A 133 4.97 3.01 11.26
N ALA A 134 3.88 3.75 11.36
CA ALA A 134 3.69 5.01 10.66
C ALA A 134 3.30 6.10 11.63
N ARG A 135 3.69 7.32 11.33
CA ARG A 135 3.39 8.53 12.08
C ARG A 135 2.85 9.59 11.14
N TRP A 136 1.92 10.33 11.61
CA TRP A 136 1.39 11.47 10.87
C TRP A 136 1.27 12.71 11.74
N CYS A 137 1.33 13.85 11.11
CA CYS A 137 1.00 15.12 11.72
C CYS A 137 0.33 16.03 10.70
N ARG A 138 -0.40 17.03 11.20
CA ARG A 138 -1.01 18.06 10.39
C ARG A 138 -0.56 19.42 10.89
N THR A 139 -0.20 20.28 9.96
CA THR A 139 -0.03 21.73 10.18
C THR A 139 -1.19 22.48 9.52
N ASP A 140 -1.19 23.79 9.58
CA ASP A 140 -2.20 24.61 8.91
C ASP A 140 -2.11 24.47 7.39
N ASP A 141 -0.92 24.23 6.85
CA ASP A 141 -0.64 24.22 5.42
C ASP A 141 -0.52 22.82 4.80
N ALA A 142 -0.28 21.77 5.61
CA ALA A 142 0.06 20.47 5.05
C ALA A 142 -0.24 19.30 6.00
N PHE A 143 -0.40 18.14 5.38
CA PHE A 143 -0.45 16.86 6.02
C PHE A 143 0.85 16.09 5.74
N TYR A 144 1.46 15.55 6.79
CA TYR A 144 2.71 14.80 6.72
C TYR A 144 2.50 13.39 7.24
N LEU A 145 3.01 12.43 6.48
CA LEU A 145 3.06 11.03 6.87
C LEU A 145 4.48 10.52 6.68
N SER A 146 4.98 9.77 7.66
CA SER A 146 6.32 9.21 7.62
C SER A 146 6.40 7.93 8.44
N SER A 147 7.37 7.06 8.12
CA SER A 147 7.73 5.92 8.96
C SER A 147 8.25 6.33 10.33
N GLU A 148 8.81 7.54 10.45
CA GLU A 148 9.40 8.04 11.68
C GLU A 148 8.96 9.47 12.02
N ALA A 149 8.73 9.73 13.31
CA ALA A 149 8.50 11.07 13.81
C ALA A 149 9.74 11.95 13.59
N GLY A 150 9.54 13.21 13.19
CA GLY A 150 10.63 14.16 13.02
C GLY A 150 11.34 14.12 11.66
N ALA A 151 11.02 13.16 10.78
CA ALA A 151 11.57 13.14 9.43
C ALA A 151 11.25 14.42 8.63
N PRO A 152 10.03 14.97 8.63
CA PRO A 152 9.74 16.30 8.14
C PRO A 152 10.08 17.37 9.20
N ARG A 153 11.01 18.26 8.87
CA ARG A 153 11.39 19.38 9.77
C ARG A 153 10.21 20.30 10.16
N ALA A 154 9.22 20.44 9.29
CA ALA A 154 8.02 21.22 9.55
C ALA A 154 7.22 20.73 10.78
N CYS A 155 7.30 19.45 11.11
CA CYS A 155 6.64 18.86 12.28
C CYS A 155 7.57 18.74 13.52
N SER A 156 8.74 19.33 13.48
CA SER A 156 9.70 19.30 14.61
C SER A 156 9.40 20.38 15.65
N SER A 157 8.46 21.29 15.41
CA SER A 157 8.09 22.31 16.37
C SER A 157 7.30 21.73 17.54
N ARG A 158 7.50 22.26 18.76
CA ARG A 158 6.80 21.83 19.99
C ARG A 158 5.27 21.96 19.93
N ARG A 159 4.71 22.57 18.89
CA ARG A 159 3.27 22.78 18.70
C ARG A 159 2.58 21.69 17.87
N VAL A 160 3.33 20.78 17.26
CA VAL A 160 2.77 19.73 16.41
C VAL A 160 2.95 18.37 17.07
N SER A 161 1.84 17.68 17.32
CA SER A 161 1.87 16.32 17.86
C SER A 161 1.83 15.27 16.75
N TRP A 162 2.77 14.35 16.76
CA TRP A 162 2.76 13.16 15.92
C TRP A 162 1.77 12.13 16.46
N ARG A 163 0.97 11.56 15.57
CA ARG A 163 0.02 10.49 15.87
C ARG A 163 0.42 9.20 15.17
N GLY A 164 0.15 8.07 15.80
CA GLY A 164 0.33 6.76 15.20
C GLY A 164 -0.78 6.44 14.19
N VAL A 165 -0.45 5.66 13.18
CA VAL A 165 -1.42 4.99 12.30
C VAL A 165 -1.70 3.62 12.93
N SER A 166 -2.96 3.24 13.09
CA SER A 166 -3.32 1.92 13.62
C SER A 166 -3.37 0.85 12.54
N THR A 167 -4.06 1.09 11.46
CA THR A 167 -4.16 0.16 10.33
C THR A 167 -4.08 0.92 9.02
N GLU A 168 -4.86 1.96 8.89
CA GLU A 168 -4.94 2.79 7.69
C GLU A 168 -5.20 4.25 8.04
N LEU A 169 -4.68 5.13 7.22
CA LEU A 169 -4.92 6.56 7.26
C LEU A 169 -5.04 7.08 5.85
N MET A 170 -6.03 7.92 5.58
CA MET A 170 -6.18 8.59 4.29
C MET A 170 -6.56 10.06 4.47
N ALA A 171 -6.19 10.87 3.49
CA ALA A 171 -6.57 12.26 3.37
C ALA A 171 -6.85 12.59 1.91
N SER A 172 -7.92 13.33 1.66
CA SER A 172 -8.28 13.87 0.36
C SER A 172 -8.24 15.40 0.37
N SER A 173 -8.25 16.01 -0.79
CA SER A 173 -8.29 17.46 -0.96
C SER A 173 -9.58 18.04 -0.36
N GLY A 174 -9.60 18.35 0.92
CA GLY A 174 -10.73 18.95 1.65
C GLY A 174 -11.11 18.28 2.96
N SER A 175 -10.70 17.07 3.24
CA SER A 175 -11.02 16.42 4.52
C SER A 175 -9.99 15.37 4.91
N LEU A 176 -9.70 15.34 6.20
CA LEU A 176 -8.94 14.24 6.83
C LEU A 176 -9.96 13.24 7.35
N THR A 177 -10.14 12.15 6.65
CA THR A 177 -10.95 11.04 7.14
C THR A 177 -10.06 10.00 7.78
N ARG A 178 -10.25 9.76 9.07
CA ARG A 178 -9.93 8.47 9.64
C ARG A 178 -10.85 7.48 8.93
N LYS A 179 -10.30 6.45 8.28
CA LYS A 179 -11.14 5.52 7.58
C LYS A 179 -12.21 4.98 8.51
N ARG A 180 -13.42 4.93 7.98
CA ARG A 180 -14.53 4.13 8.47
C ARG A 180 -14.01 2.88 9.16
N GLU A 181 -14.38 2.69 10.42
CA GLU A 181 -14.63 1.37 10.94
C GLU A 181 -15.67 0.76 9.99
N ILE A 182 -15.21 -0.04 9.03
CA ILE A 182 -16.11 -0.81 8.19
C ILE A 182 -16.68 -1.89 9.10
N GLY A 183 -17.87 -1.59 9.64
CA GLY A 183 -18.77 -2.56 10.23
C GLY A 183 -18.38 -3.09 11.58
N ARG A 184 -18.74 -2.35 12.66
CA ARG A 184 -19.45 -2.98 13.76
C ARG A 184 -20.94 -2.91 13.39
N ALA A 185 -21.47 -3.98 12.88
CA ALA A 185 -22.87 -4.35 12.99
C ALA A 185 -22.93 -5.54 13.93
#